data_7c0f8797caf771db40c9d317c1bf1779
#
_entry.id   7c0f8797caf771db40c9d317c1bf1779
#
_cell.length_a   1.000
_cell.length_b   1.000
_cell.length_c   1.000
_cell.angle_alpha   90.00
_cell.angle_beta   90.00
_cell.angle_gamma   90.00
#
_symmetry.space_group_name_H-M   'P 1'
#
loop_
_entity.id
_entity.type
_entity.pdbx_description
1 polymer ?
#
loop_
_entity_poly.entity_id
_entity_poly.type
_entity_poly.pdbx_seq_one_letter_code
_entity_poly.pdbx_strand_id
1 'polypeptide(L)'
;NEGGNEGGNEGGNEGGNEAGNDDKPIVGMTYRVGWYELPREADSDGDGCDDNNDSYYYAHHLCDGGEQNAQRSGRARNYSVCFSADHHCPVWVAAPLHTMYKGSSGRTEAYTQDPQIPSNIQYNYKDADSGCNNGHMLGSSDRTSSSATNRQVFYFSNIAPQYMSTFNTGGGAWNNLEGHIEELVCRDTLYAVIGCYFDRYTDSYGNVATPKRISFGGRSDVSCPTMFYYALLRTKSGATGKSVAECSAEELQCAAFVISHEQQKGHEPQAEDLITIEALERLTGFTYFDNVPNAPKGVLNTGDWL
;
A
#
# COMPACT_ATOMS: atom_id res chain seq x y z
N ASN A 1 -9.22 -30.73 55.55
CA ASN A 1 -10.34 -29.98 55.06
C ASN A 1 -9.81 -28.98 54.03
N GLU A 2 -9.70 -29.36 52.81
CA GLU A 2 -10.67 -29.33 51.72
C GLU A 2 -11.20 -27.92 51.46
N GLY A 3 -10.88 -27.45 50.26
CA GLY A 3 -11.44 -26.28 49.66
C GLY A 3 -10.66 -25.85 48.46
N GLY A 4 -10.82 -26.58 47.35
CA GLY A 4 -10.31 -26.17 46.05
C GLY A 4 -11.02 -24.90 45.57
N ASN A 5 -10.32 -24.08 44.85
CA ASN A 5 -10.91 -23.12 43.96
C ASN A 5 -10.07 -23.06 42.68
N GLU A 6 -10.53 -23.77 41.68
CA GLU A 6 -10.09 -23.63 40.29
C GLU A 6 -10.76 -22.40 39.72
N GLY A 7 -9.95 -21.43 39.40
CA GLY A 7 -10.34 -20.25 38.61
C GLY A 7 -9.34 -20.09 37.49
N GLY A 8 -9.54 -20.83 36.40
CA GLY A 8 -8.78 -20.63 35.17
C GLY A 8 -9.09 -19.25 34.59
N ASN A 9 -8.07 -18.43 34.49
CA ASN A 9 -8.11 -17.19 33.71
C ASN A 9 -7.21 -17.38 32.51
N GLU A 10 -7.76 -17.92 31.44
CA GLU A 10 -7.12 -17.91 30.13
C GLU A 10 -7.36 -16.56 29.46
N GLY A 11 -6.57 -15.60 29.89
CA GLY A 11 -6.39 -14.36 29.17
C GLY A 11 -5.19 -14.48 28.23
N GLY A 12 -5.40 -14.97 27.03
CA GLY A 12 -4.38 -15.00 26.00
C GLY A 12 -3.94 -13.57 25.64
N ASN A 13 -2.82 -13.16 26.22
CA ASN A 13 -2.12 -11.94 25.88
C ASN A 13 -1.15 -12.22 24.73
N GLU A 14 -1.63 -12.21 23.49
CA GLU A 14 -0.76 -12.20 22.32
C GLU A 14 -0.35 -10.78 21.96
N GLY A 15 0.31 -10.12 22.88
CA GLY A 15 1.15 -8.97 22.62
C GLY A 15 2.55 -9.44 22.25
N GLY A 16 2.73 -9.98 21.07
CA GLY A 16 4.04 -10.34 20.54
C GLY A 16 4.90 -9.10 20.41
N ASN A 17 5.80 -8.94 21.33
CA ASN A 17 6.91 -7.99 21.29
C ASN A 17 7.98 -8.62 20.39
N GLU A 18 7.84 -8.51 19.08
CA GLU A 18 8.89 -8.91 18.13
C GLU A 18 9.81 -7.72 17.83
N ALA A 19 10.63 -7.37 18.81
CA ALA A 19 11.93 -6.81 18.58
C ALA A 19 12.91 -7.99 18.48
N GLY A 20 12.78 -8.79 17.46
CA GLY A 20 13.69 -9.85 17.09
C GLY A 20 14.50 -9.40 15.90
N ASN A 21 15.78 -9.26 16.10
CA ASN A 21 16.79 -9.12 15.08
C ASN A 21 16.85 -10.43 14.28
N ASP A 22 15.97 -10.59 13.33
CA ASP A 22 16.05 -11.69 12.37
C ASP A 22 16.27 -11.08 10.99
N ASP A 23 17.53 -11.13 10.53
CA ASP A 23 17.98 -10.84 9.17
C ASP A 23 17.37 -11.79 8.10
N LYS A 24 16.27 -12.44 8.41
CA LYS A 24 15.57 -13.30 7.45
C LYS A 24 14.39 -12.54 6.86
N PRO A 25 14.31 -12.49 5.52
CA PRO A 25 13.14 -11.92 4.84
C PRO A 25 11.88 -12.64 5.31
N ILE A 26 10.84 -11.87 5.57
CA ILE A 26 9.51 -12.43 5.82
C ILE A 26 9.07 -13.07 4.51
N VAL A 27 9.05 -14.38 4.44
CA VAL A 27 8.53 -15.13 3.31
C VAL A 27 7.06 -15.43 3.59
N GLY A 28 6.19 -15.01 2.69
CA GLY A 28 4.75 -15.13 2.84
C GLY A 28 4.13 -13.98 3.66
N MET A 29 2.89 -13.65 3.35
CA MET A 29 2.15 -12.60 4.04
C MET A 29 1.49 -13.15 5.30
N THR A 30 1.85 -12.61 6.46
CA THR A 30 1.13 -12.90 7.70
C THR A 30 -0.07 -11.98 7.82
N TYR A 31 -1.26 -12.57 7.83
CA TYR A 31 -2.50 -11.83 8.03
C TYR A 31 -2.54 -11.19 9.42
N ARG A 32 -2.86 -9.88 9.49
CA ARG A 32 -2.90 -9.15 10.77
C ARG A 32 -4.30 -8.61 11.04
N VAL A 33 -4.85 -8.98 12.19
CA VAL A 33 -6.18 -8.51 12.62
C VAL A 33 -6.19 -6.97 12.72
N GLY A 34 -7.19 -6.34 12.12
CA GLY A 34 -7.35 -4.88 12.12
C GLY A 34 -6.50 -4.14 11.08
N TRP A 35 -5.68 -4.83 10.32
CA TRP A 35 -4.91 -4.25 9.21
C TRP A 35 -5.70 -4.45 7.92
N TYR A 36 -6.77 -3.68 7.78
CA TYR A 36 -7.77 -3.85 6.71
C TYR A 36 -7.24 -3.50 5.32
N GLU A 37 -6.12 -2.79 5.23
CA GLU A 37 -5.44 -2.47 3.98
C GLU A 37 -4.63 -3.62 3.40
N LEU A 38 -4.28 -4.66 4.18
CA LEU A 38 -3.40 -5.73 3.69
C LEU A 38 -4.09 -6.55 2.60
N PRO A 39 -3.54 -6.58 1.36
CA PRO A 39 -3.97 -7.50 0.33
C PRO A 39 -3.55 -8.93 0.65
N ARG A 40 -4.23 -9.88 0.03
CA ARG A 40 -3.82 -11.29 0.02
C ARG A 40 -3.57 -11.73 -1.42
N GLU A 41 -2.62 -12.63 -1.61
CA GLU A 41 -2.47 -13.33 -2.87
C GLU A 41 -3.70 -14.21 -3.14
N ALA A 42 -4.09 -14.36 -4.41
CA ALA A 42 -5.24 -15.19 -4.74
C ALA A 42 -4.99 -16.64 -4.31
N ASP A 43 -6.01 -17.24 -3.73
CA ASP A 43 -6.04 -18.68 -3.39
C ASP A 43 -6.48 -19.45 -4.64
N SER A 44 -5.51 -19.87 -5.47
CA SER A 44 -5.77 -20.51 -6.75
C SER A 44 -6.14 -21.98 -6.63
N ASP A 45 -5.80 -22.64 -5.53
CA ASP A 45 -6.09 -24.05 -5.28
C ASP A 45 -7.27 -24.29 -4.32
N GLY A 46 -7.78 -23.22 -3.69
CA GLY A 46 -8.97 -23.26 -2.87
C GLY A 46 -8.74 -23.89 -1.49
N ASP A 47 -7.51 -23.92 -1.00
CA ASP A 47 -7.17 -24.51 0.29
C ASP A 47 -7.37 -23.54 1.47
N GLY A 48 -7.70 -22.28 1.18
CA GLY A 48 -7.91 -21.21 2.17
C GLY A 48 -6.63 -20.50 2.61
N CYS A 49 -5.51 -20.80 1.97
CA CYS A 49 -4.21 -20.15 2.18
C CYS A 49 -3.81 -19.35 0.94
N ASP A 50 -3.03 -18.29 1.13
CA ASP A 50 -2.48 -17.57 -0.01
C ASP A 50 -1.46 -18.45 -0.75
N ASP A 51 -1.50 -18.45 -2.08
CA ASP A 51 -0.50 -19.13 -2.90
C ASP A 51 0.89 -18.59 -2.58
N ASN A 52 1.86 -19.47 -2.47
CA ASN A 52 3.23 -19.07 -2.23
C ASN A 52 3.87 -18.62 -3.54
N ASN A 53 4.26 -17.35 -3.61
CA ASN A 53 5.12 -16.85 -4.67
C ASN A 53 6.53 -16.59 -4.11
N ASP A 54 7.46 -17.47 -4.43
CA ASP A 54 8.84 -17.45 -3.93
C ASP A 54 9.62 -16.16 -4.31
N SER A 55 9.11 -15.39 -5.28
CA SER A 55 9.73 -14.13 -5.66
C SER A 55 9.25 -12.92 -4.82
N TYR A 56 8.21 -13.08 -4.00
CA TYR A 56 7.66 -12.02 -3.18
C TYR A 56 8.26 -12.02 -1.78
N TYR A 57 8.61 -10.81 -1.31
CA TYR A 57 9.13 -10.54 0.01
C TYR A 57 8.27 -9.48 0.68
N TYR A 58 7.89 -9.69 1.93
CA TYR A 58 7.00 -8.81 2.66
C TYR A 58 7.73 -8.11 3.80
N ALA A 59 7.42 -6.82 4.00
CA ALA A 59 7.87 -6.06 5.15
C ALA A 59 6.69 -5.31 5.78
N HIS A 60 6.75 -5.14 7.10
CA HIS A 60 5.73 -4.42 7.87
C HIS A 60 6.41 -3.40 8.78
N HIS A 61 6.18 -2.13 8.51
CA HIS A 61 6.78 -1.04 9.26
C HIS A 61 5.80 -0.42 10.24
N LEU A 62 6.22 -0.36 11.50
CA LEU A 62 5.56 0.47 12.52
C LEU A 62 6.24 1.84 12.56
N CYS A 63 5.46 2.89 12.90
CA CYS A 63 5.96 4.25 12.97
C CYS A 63 7.12 4.39 13.98
N ASP A 64 8.25 4.91 13.55
CA ASP A 64 9.44 5.09 14.41
C ASP A 64 9.40 6.38 15.24
N GLY A 65 8.47 7.26 14.96
CA GLY A 65 8.35 8.56 15.64
C GLY A 65 7.57 8.54 16.96
N GLY A 66 7.14 7.37 17.41
CA GLY A 66 6.38 7.22 18.65
C GLY A 66 4.87 7.39 18.49
N GLU A 67 4.38 7.51 17.26
CA GLU A 67 2.94 7.49 16.96
C GLU A 67 2.32 6.20 17.51
N GLN A 68 1.22 6.33 18.23
CA GLN A 68 0.54 5.19 18.86
C GLN A 68 -0.68 4.75 18.03
N ASN A 69 -0.98 3.46 18.10
CA ASN A 69 -2.20 2.92 17.54
C ASN A 69 -3.45 3.49 18.26
N ALA A 70 -4.61 3.29 17.67
CA ALA A 70 -5.87 3.82 18.22
C ALA A 70 -6.16 3.37 19.66
N GLN A 71 -5.72 2.18 20.05
CA GLN A 71 -5.88 1.61 21.38
C GLN A 71 -4.81 2.11 22.38
N ARG A 72 -3.82 2.86 21.91
CA ARG A 72 -2.66 3.34 22.69
C ARG A 72 -1.90 2.20 23.39
N SER A 73 -1.95 1.03 22.82
CA SER A 73 -1.30 -0.19 23.33
C SER A 73 0.03 -0.51 22.65
N GLY A 74 0.39 0.24 21.61
CA GLY A 74 1.62 0.04 20.86
C GLY A 74 1.80 1.09 19.78
N ARG A 75 2.86 0.95 18.99
CA ARG A 75 3.17 1.83 17.88
C ARG A 75 2.10 1.71 16.78
N ALA A 76 1.78 2.83 16.15
CA ALA A 76 0.95 2.84 14.97
C ALA A 76 1.69 2.18 13.80
N ARG A 77 0.93 1.48 12.94
CA ARG A 77 1.52 0.97 11.70
C ARG A 77 1.78 2.12 10.72
N ASN A 78 2.91 2.05 10.05
CA ASN A 78 3.27 3.00 9.01
C ASN A 78 2.77 2.49 7.64
N TYR A 79 3.34 1.40 7.15
CA TYR A 79 2.89 0.73 5.93
C TYR A 79 3.42 -0.71 5.87
N SER A 80 2.85 -1.48 4.98
CA SER A 80 3.34 -2.80 4.60
C SER A 80 3.69 -2.81 3.12
N VAL A 81 4.62 -3.65 2.71
CA VAL A 81 5.04 -3.77 1.32
C VAL A 81 5.14 -5.24 0.90
N CYS A 82 4.75 -5.51 -0.34
CA CYS A 82 5.11 -6.69 -1.10
C CYS A 82 6.14 -6.27 -2.14
N PHE A 83 7.36 -6.79 -2.06
CA PHE A 83 8.45 -6.49 -2.98
C PHE A 83 8.81 -7.72 -3.80
N SER A 84 8.91 -7.56 -5.12
CA SER A 84 9.25 -8.66 -6.02
C SER A 84 10.74 -8.73 -6.31
N ALA A 85 11.34 -9.89 -6.07
CA ALA A 85 12.71 -10.16 -6.47
C ALA A 85 12.85 -10.26 -8.01
N ASP A 86 11.81 -10.71 -8.71
CA ASP A 86 11.82 -10.83 -10.18
C ASP A 86 11.70 -9.45 -10.85
N HIS A 87 10.88 -8.57 -10.31
CA HIS A 87 10.70 -7.22 -10.84
C HIS A 87 11.70 -6.22 -10.29
N HIS A 88 12.36 -6.51 -9.17
CA HIS A 88 13.16 -5.55 -8.39
C HIS A 88 12.40 -4.26 -8.10
N CYS A 89 11.13 -4.39 -7.74
CA CYS A 89 10.19 -3.29 -7.60
C CYS A 89 9.10 -3.67 -6.59
N PRO A 90 8.51 -2.71 -5.84
CA PRO A 90 7.33 -3.00 -5.06
C PRO A 90 6.18 -3.44 -5.99
N VAL A 91 5.47 -4.48 -5.58
CA VAL A 91 4.23 -4.92 -6.22
C VAL A 91 3.07 -4.11 -5.67
N TRP A 92 3.04 -3.96 -4.35
CA TRP A 92 2.12 -3.06 -3.67
C TRP A 92 2.69 -2.56 -2.35
N VAL A 93 2.19 -1.39 -1.93
CA VAL A 93 2.37 -0.80 -0.61
C VAL A 93 1.00 -0.53 -0.02
N ALA A 94 0.73 -1.07 1.17
CA ALA A 94 -0.54 -0.94 1.84
C ALA A 94 -0.41 -0.07 3.09
N ALA A 95 -1.28 0.93 3.26
CA ALA A 95 -1.17 1.90 4.33
C ALA A 95 -2.53 2.45 4.77
N PRO A 96 -2.72 2.72 6.07
CA PRO A 96 -3.81 3.55 6.52
C PRO A 96 -3.49 5.02 6.23
N LEU A 97 -4.43 5.75 5.65
CA LEU A 97 -4.35 7.20 5.46
C LEU A 97 -5.29 7.88 6.48
N HIS A 98 -4.73 8.76 7.29
CA HIS A 98 -5.46 9.42 8.36
C HIS A 98 -4.73 10.70 8.79
N THR A 99 -5.46 11.66 9.30
CA THR A 99 -4.90 12.94 9.77
C THR A 99 -3.86 12.79 10.89
N MET A 100 -3.88 11.68 11.65
CA MET A 100 -2.88 11.41 12.69
C MET A 100 -1.43 11.30 12.15
N TYR A 101 -1.27 10.95 10.87
CA TYR A 101 0.04 10.84 10.21
C TYR A 101 0.53 12.18 9.65
N LYS A 102 -0.31 13.20 9.66
CA LYS A 102 0.04 14.54 9.19
C LYS A 102 0.59 15.39 10.35
N GLY A 103 1.57 16.20 10.06
CA GLY A 103 2.24 17.10 11.00
C GLY A 103 3.11 18.11 10.28
N SER A 104 4.12 18.63 10.96
CA SER A 104 5.02 19.66 10.42
C SER A 104 6.41 19.15 10.07
N SER A 105 6.63 17.84 10.12
CA SER A 105 7.91 17.27 9.70
C SER A 105 8.10 17.47 8.19
N GLY A 106 9.25 17.97 7.81
CA GLY A 106 9.62 18.10 6.40
C GLY A 106 9.96 16.76 5.76
N ARG A 107 10.10 16.78 4.45
CA ARG A 107 10.60 15.67 3.64
C ARG A 107 12.07 15.38 4.01
N THR A 108 12.39 14.12 4.34
CA THR A 108 13.71 13.76 4.90
C THR A 108 14.76 13.41 3.86
N GLU A 109 14.37 13.08 2.63
CA GLU A 109 15.25 12.59 1.54
C GLU A 109 16.17 11.42 1.95
N ALA A 110 15.75 10.62 2.92
CA ALA A 110 16.55 9.60 3.58
C ALA A 110 16.57 8.26 2.81
N TYR A 111 16.79 8.29 1.50
CA TYR A 111 16.82 7.11 0.63
C TYR A 111 17.82 6.07 1.10
N THR A 112 17.34 4.86 1.34
CA THR A 112 18.17 3.73 1.78
C THR A 112 17.44 2.41 1.51
N GLN A 113 18.17 1.30 1.61
CA GLN A 113 17.57 -0.03 1.56
C GLN A 113 16.68 -0.28 2.76
N ASP A 114 15.60 -1.01 2.53
CA ASP A 114 14.70 -1.48 3.58
C ASP A 114 15.39 -2.61 4.36
N PRO A 115 15.54 -2.48 5.70
CA PRO A 115 16.21 -3.50 6.50
C PRO A 115 15.44 -4.82 6.59
N GLN A 116 14.15 -4.86 6.22
CA GLN A 116 13.33 -6.06 6.24
C GLN A 116 13.29 -6.80 4.89
N ILE A 117 13.87 -6.23 3.82
CA ILE A 117 13.92 -6.82 2.48
C ILE A 117 15.38 -7.18 2.14
N PRO A 118 15.68 -8.32 1.51
CA PRO A 118 17.04 -8.68 1.15
C PRO A 118 17.73 -7.60 0.32
N SER A 119 18.95 -7.22 0.72
CA SER A 119 19.68 -6.12 0.09
C SER A 119 20.02 -6.37 -1.39
N ASN A 120 20.22 -7.63 -1.76
CA ASN A 120 20.61 -8.04 -3.11
C ASN A 120 19.47 -7.92 -4.15
N ILE A 121 18.23 -7.76 -3.72
CA ILE A 121 17.09 -7.57 -4.63
C ILE A 121 16.63 -6.13 -4.75
N GLN A 122 17.07 -5.25 -3.84
CA GLN A 122 16.73 -3.82 -3.81
C GLN A 122 17.64 -2.99 -4.71
N TYR A 123 17.31 -1.70 -4.88
CA TYR A 123 18.19 -0.72 -5.52
C TYR A 123 19.46 -0.50 -4.66
N ASN A 124 20.55 -0.13 -5.31
CA ASN A 124 21.82 0.15 -4.65
C ASN A 124 21.92 1.60 -4.17
N TYR A 125 21.26 2.52 -4.89
CA TYR A 125 21.26 3.95 -4.61
C TYR A 125 20.05 4.64 -5.26
N LYS A 126 19.79 5.87 -4.86
CA LYS A 126 18.80 6.75 -5.49
C LYS A 126 19.14 6.95 -6.97
N ASP A 127 18.20 6.63 -7.86
CA ASP A 127 18.40 6.81 -9.30
C ASP A 127 18.50 8.28 -9.68
N ALA A 128 19.34 8.58 -10.68
CA ALA A 128 19.54 9.93 -11.19
C ALA A 128 19.42 10.04 -12.73
N ASP A 129 19.56 8.91 -13.45
CA ASP A 129 19.87 8.95 -14.88
C ASP A 129 18.89 8.17 -15.78
N SER A 130 17.93 7.46 -15.20
CA SER A 130 17.01 6.55 -15.93
C SER A 130 15.92 7.25 -16.75
N GLY A 131 15.70 8.53 -16.55
CA GLY A 131 14.53 9.24 -17.07
C GLY A 131 13.25 9.05 -16.23
N CYS A 132 13.37 8.32 -15.13
CA CYS A 132 12.33 8.15 -14.12
C CYS A 132 12.70 8.86 -12.82
N ASN A 133 11.71 9.35 -12.11
CA ASN A 133 11.85 9.76 -10.73
C ASN A 133 11.87 8.55 -9.81
N ASN A 134 12.47 8.71 -8.62
CA ASN A 134 12.33 7.76 -7.52
C ASN A 134 10.92 7.93 -6.93
N GLY A 135 9.95 7.33 -7.59
CA GLY A 135 8.54 7.51 -7.30
C GLY A 135 8.14 6.79 -6.03
N HIS A 136 7.65 7.55 -5.05
CA HIS A 136 7.08 6.96 -3.86
C HIS A 136 5.77 6.24 -4.19
N MET A 137 5.58 5.06 -3.61
CA MET A 137 4.27 4.41 -3.57
C MET A 137 3.42 5.12 -2.51
N LEU A 138 3.81 5.05 -1.25
CA LEU A 138 3.25 5.89 -0.19
C LEU A 138 4.01 7.22 -0.13
N GLY A 139 3.31 8.32 -0.38
CA GLY A 139 3.91 9.65 -0.47
C GLY A 139 4.55 10.13 0.84
N SER A 140 5.64 10.89 0.72
CA SER A 140 6.29 11.52 1.87
C SER A 140 5.35 12.51 2.59
N SER A 141 4.46 13.19 1.86
CA SER A 141 3.42 14.07 2.40
C SER A 141 2.42 13.36 3.30
N ASP A 142 2.24 12.04 3.14
CA ASP A 142 1.33 11.25 3.95
C ASP A 142 1.88 10.88 5.32
N ARG A 143 3.16 11.12 5.58
CA ARG A 143 3.88 10.72 6.79
C ARG A 143 4.72 11.87 7.34
N THR A 144 4.07 12.98 7.72
CA THR A 144 4.71 14.18 8.24
C THR A 144 4.52 14.40 9.73
N SER A 145 3.98 13.42 10.45
CA SER A 145 3.83 13.44 11.91
C SER A 145 5.17 13.54 12.64
N SER A 146 6.21 12.87 12.11
CA SER A 146 7.57 12.94 12.63
C SER A 146 8.61 12.66 11.54
N SER A 147 9.84 13.16 11.73
CA SER A 147 10.95 12.88 10.82
C SER A 147 11.35 11.41 10.84
N ALA A 148 11.21 10.72 11.97
CA ALA A 148 11.54 9.30 12.08
C ALA A 148 10.59 8.44 11.26
N THR A 149 9.29 8.67 11.36
CA THR A 149 8.27 7.99 10.54
C THR A 149 8.40 8.37 9.07
N ASN A 150 8.72 9.64 8.75
CA ASN A 150 8.94 10.07 7.37
C ASN A 150 10.17 9.39 6.73
N ARG A 151 11.24 9.11 7.49
CA ARG A 151 12.42 8.40 6.95
C ARG A 151 12.07 7.04 6.37
N GLN A 152 11.11 6.33 6.95
CA GLN A 152 10.74 4.98 6.52
C GLN A 152 10.12 4.97 5.11
N VAL A 153 9.40 6.03 4.69
CA VAL A 153 8.84 6.07 3.32
C VAL A 153 9.90 6.27 2.24
N PHE A 154 11.15 6.54 2.61
CA PHE A 154 12.30 6.60 1.71
C PHE A 154 13.04 5.27 1.57
N TYR A 155 12.56 4.19 2.17
CA TYR A 155 13.08 2.86 1.87
C TYR A 155 12.83 2.50 0.41
N PHE A 156 13.84 1.89 -0.23
CA PHE A 156 13.73 1.51 -1.64
C PHE A 156 12.59 0.53 -1.92
N SER A 157 12.13 -0.20 -0.91
CA SER A 157 10.93 -1.04 -0.99
C SER A 157 9.64 -0.24 -1.25
N ASN A 158 9.63 1.06 -0.98
CA ASN A 158 8.52 1.99 -1.24
C ASN A 158 8.72 2.82 -2.51
N ILE A 159 9.74 2.52 -3.32
CA ILE A 159 10.12 3.31 -4.49
C ILE A 159 9.95 2.50 -5.76
N ALA A 160 9.26 3.07 -6.75
CA ALA A 160 9.13 2.52 -8.09
C ALA A 160 9.61 3.54 -9.13
N PRO A 161 10.14 3.10 -10.30
CA PRO A 161 10.43 4.02 -11.39
C PRO A 161 9.14 4.63 -11.92
N GLN A 162 9.04 5.95 -11.91
CA GLN A 162 7.90 6.73 -12.43
C GLN A 162 8.39 7.77 -13.42
N TYR A 163 7.80 7.86 -14.63
CA TYR A 163 8.25 8.79 -15.66
C TYR A 163 8.27 10.24 -15.16
N MET A 164 9.45 10.87 -15.24
CA MET A 164 9.65 12.21 -14.67
C MET A 164 8.97 13.31 -15.47
N SER A 165 8.67 13.09 -16.75
CA SER A 165 8.12 14.13 -17.63
C SER A 165 6.60 14.19 -17.66
N THR A 166 5.93 13.07 -17.45
CA THR A 166 4.48 12.95 -17.66
C THR A 166 3.72 12.46 -16.43
N PHE A 167 4.36 11.64 -15.61
CA PHE A 167 3.69 10.88 -14.58
C PHE A 167 3.96 11.44 -13.17
N ASN A 168 5.21 11.42 -12.72
CA ASN A 168 5.61 11.93 -11.41
C ASN A 168 6.34 13.28 -11.54
N THR A 169 5.57 14.33 -11.74
CA THR A 169 6.03 15.71 -11.85
C THR A 169 4.88 16.64 -11.49
N GLY A 170 5.14 17.91 -11.21
CA GLY A 170 4.05 18.87 -10.99
C GLY A 170 3.10 18.92 -12.18
N GLY A 171 1.84 18.56 -11.95
CA GLY A 171 0.80 18.37 -12.96
C GLY A 171 0.91 17.06 -13.75
N GLY A 172 1.76 16.12 -13.33
CA GLY A 172 1.79 14.76 -13.87
C GLY A 172 0.59 13.93 -13.43
N ALA A 173 0.22 12.92 -14.20
CA ALA A 173 -1.00 12.14 -13.99
C ALA A 173 -1.04 11.50 -12.59
N TRP A 174 0.07 10.92 -12.13
CA TRP A 174 0.14 10.33 -10.80
C TRP A 174 0.16 11.39 -9.69
N ASN A 175 0.92 12.47 -9.88
CA ASN A 175 0.98 13.57 -8.92
C ASN A 175 -0.41 14.23 -8.71
N ASN A 176 -1.21 14.36 -9.77
CA ASN A 176 -2.58 14.88 -9.68
C ASN A 176 -3.48 13.90 -8.92
N LEU A 177 -3.35 12.58 -9.18
CA LEU A 177 -4.08 11.56 -8.42
C LEU A 177 -3.69 11.56 -6.95
N GLU A 178 -2.40 11.63 -6.61
CA GLU A 178 -1.95 11.71 -5.20
C GLU A 178 -2.56 12.90 -4.47
N GLY A 179 -2.56 14.08 -5.12
CA GLY A 179 -3.23 15.26 -4.58
C GLY A 179 -4.72 15.06 -4.32
N HIS A 180 -5.41 14.43 -5.26
CA HIS A 180 -6.82 14.08 -5.11
C HIS A 180 -7.08 13.08 -3.97
N ILE A 181 -6.24 12.04 -3.84
CA ILE A 181 -6.36 11.06 -2.73
C ILE A 181 -6.16 11.74 -1.37
N GLU A 182 -5.25 12.71 -1.26
CA GLU A 182 -5.07 13.47 -0.01
C GLU A 182 -6.35 14.22 0.41
N GLU A 183 -7.15 14.71 -0.53
CA GLU A 183 -8.43 15.37 -0.26
C GLU A 183 -9.51 14.39 0.21
N LEU A 184 -9.39 13.09 -0.12
CA LEU A 184 -10.31 12.05 0.31
C LEU A 184 -10.06 11.58 1.76
N VAL A 185 -8.94 11.95 2.38
CA VAL A 185 -8.65 11.62 3.78
C VAL A 185 -9.67 12.28 4.69
N CYS A 186 -10.25 11.48 5.58
CA CYS A 186 -11.37 11.88 6.43
C CYS A 186 -11.07 11.62 7.92
N ARG A 187 -12.07 11.78 8.79
CA ARG A 187 -11.93 11.52 10.23
C ARG A 187 -11.85 10.03 10.57
N ASP A 188 -12.51 9.18 9.77
CA ASP A 188 -12.28 7.74 9.79
C ASP A 188 -11.03 7.42 8.97
N THR A 189 -10.52 6.21 9.08
CA THR A 189 -9.35 5.81 8.28
C THR A 189 -9.76 5.52 6.84
N LEU A 190 -9.01 6.08 5.89
CA LEU A 190 -9.00 5.65 4.49
C LEU A 190 -7.93 4.57 4.34
N TYR A 191 -8.35 3.34 4.05
CA TYR A 191 -7.45 2.22 3.81
C TYR A 191 -7.03 2.21 2.36
N ALA A 192 -5.73 2.21 2.10
CA ALA A 192 -5.17 2.32 0.76
C ALA A 192 -4.20 1.19 0.45
N VAL A 193 -4.30 0.66 -0.76
CA VAL A 193 -3.27 -0.18 -1.37
C VAL A 193 -2.82 0.51 -2.64
N ILE A 194 -1.53 0.83 -2.70
CA ILE A 194 -0.91 1.50 -3.83
C ILE A 194 -0.07 0.46 -4.55
N GLY A 195 -0.37 0.16 -5.80
CA GLY A 195 0.27 -0.95 -6.47
C GLY A 195 0.81 -0.66 -7.86
N CYS A 196 1.69 -1.54 -8.28
CA CYS A 196 2.28 -1.61 -9.61
C CYS A 196 1.72 -2.81 -10.37
N TYR A 197 1.50 -2.63 -11.67
CA TYR A 197 1.17 -3.70 -12.60
C TYR A 197 2.26 -3.77 -13.66
N PHE A 198 2.63 -4.97 -14.10
CA PHE A 198 3.81 -5.17 -14.94
C PHE A 198 3.52 -5.81 -16.29
N ASP A 199 2.33 -6.38 -16.48
CA ASP A 199 1.91 -6.93 -17.76
C ASP A 199 1.44 -5.84 -18.72
N ARG A 200 1.16 -6.19 -19.98
CA ARG A 200 0.62 -5.25 -20.94
C ARG A 200 -0.68 -4.65 -20.44
N TYR A 201 -0.77 -3.34 -20.45
CA TYR A 201 -1.95 -2.60 -20.03
C TYR A 201 -2.41 -1.62 -21.10
N THR A 202 -3.71 -1.55 -21.31
CA THR A 202 -4.35 -0.55 -22.15
C THR A 202 -5.46 0.11 -21.34
N ASP A 203 -5.39 1.41 -21.16
CA ASP A 203 -6.39 2.17 -20.42
C ASP A 203 -7.62 2.51 -21.28
N SER A 204 -8.63 3.13 -20.65
CA SER A 204 -9.86 3.58 -21.31
C SER A 204 -9.65 4.71 -22.34
N TYR A 205 -8.49 5.36 -22.30
CA TYR A 205 -8.11 6.43 -23.24
C TYR A 205 -7.32 5.93 -24.45
N GLY A 206 -6.99 4.62 -24.49
CA GLY A 206 -6.22 4.02 -25.56
C GLY A 206 -4.71 4.09 -25.39
N ASN A 207 -4.20 4.54 -24.23
CA ASN A 207 -2.77 4.46 -23.93
C ASN A 207 -2.36 3.00 -23.74
N VAL A 208 -1.33 2.57 -24.45
CA VAL A 208 -0.81 1.19 -24.39
C VAL A 208 0.56 1.18 -23.76
N ALA A 209 0.65 0.60 -22.58
CA ALA A 209 1.90 0.34 -21.90
C ALA A 209 2.32 -1.13 -22.08
N THR A 210 3.56 -1.37 -22.45
CA THR A 210 4.10 -2.72 -22.67
C THR A 210 5.20 -3.03 -21.66
N PRO A 211 5.31 -4.29 -21.20
CA PRO A 211 6.35 -4.71 -20.26
C PRO A 211 7.74 -4.36 -20.80
N LYS A 212 8.57 -3.78 -19.94
CA LYS A 212 9.98 -3.53 -20.26
C LYS A 212 10.83 -3.54 -19.00
N ARG A 213 12.11 -3.81 -19.16
CA ARG A 213 13.10 -3.64 -18.10
C ARG A 213 13.98 -2.43 -18.38
N ILE A 214 14.37 -1.74 -17.35
CA ILE A 214 15.19 -0.53 -17.43
C ILE A 214 16.35 -0.60 -16.43
N SER A 215 17.36 0.21 -16.67
CA SER A 215 18.36 0.51 -15.64
C SER A 215 17.78 1.52 -14.66
N PHE A 216 17.80 1.19 -13.37
CA PHE A 216 17.28 2.05 -12.32
C PHE A 216 17.97 1.73 -10.99
N GLY A 217 18.38 2.77 -10.25
CA GLY A 217 18.95 2.62 -8.91
C GLY A 217 20.18 1.71 -8.83
N GLY A 218 21.01 1.67 -9.91
CA GLY A 218 22.21 0.84 -9.98
C GLY A 218 21.97 -0.61 -10.38
N ARG A 219 20.77 -0.94 -10.86
CA ARG A 219 20.42 -2.23 -11.45
C ARG A 219 20.09 -2.06 -12.94
N SER A 220 20.32 -3.08 -13.74
CA SER A 220 20.03 -3.07 -15.19
C SER A 220 18.74 -3.82 -15.56
N ASP A 221 18.06 -4.41 -14.58
CA ASP A 221 17.02 -5.42 -14.76
C ASP A 221 15.71 -5.10 -14.02
N VAL A 222 15.47 -3.82 -13.71
CA VAL A 222 14.26 -3.38 -13.00
C VAL A 222 13.07 -3.35 -13.95
N SER A 223 11.98 -4.02 -13.62
CA SER A 223 10.73 -3.89 -14.37
C SER A 223 10.14 -2.49 -14.21
N CYS A 224 9.87 -1.82 -15.33
CA CYS A 224 9.14 -0.58 -15.33
C CYS A 224 7.64 -0.88 -15.28
N PRO A 225 6.91 -0.42 -14.27
CA PRO A 225 5.47 -0.66 -14.20
C PRO A 225 4.74 -0.14 -15.45
N THR A 226 3.71 -0.83 -15.86
CA THR A 226 2.86 -0.45 -17.00
C THR A 226 1.63 0.34 -16.55
N MET A 227 1.21 0.13 -15.30
CA MET A 227 0.09 0.81 -14.68
C MET A 227 0.33 0.91 -13.17
N PHE A 228 -0.18 1.96 -12.55
CA PHE A 228 -0.23 2.15 -11.12
C PHE A 228 -1.69 2.26 -10.68
N TYR A 229 -1.97 1.84 -9.44
CA TYR A 229 -3.31 1.91 -8.88
C TYR A 229 -3.34 2.32 -7.42
N TYR A 230 -4.46 2.88 -7.00
CA TYR A 230 -4.90 3.03 -5.61
C TYR A 230 -6.16 2.22 -5.42
N ALA A 231 -6.12 1.12 -4.66
CA ALA A 231 -7.30 0.46 -4.13
C ALA A 231 -7.67 1.10 -2.79
N LEU A 232 -8.91 1.55 -2.65
CA LEU A 232 -9.36 2.38 -1.54
C LEU A 232 -10.61 1.79 -0.88
N LEU A 233 -10.65 1.84 0.46
CA LEU A 233 -11.82 1.51 1.27
C LEU A 233 -11.99 2.55 2.38
N ARG A 234 -13.19 3.07 2.56
CA ARG A 234 -13.56 3.93 3.69
C ARG A 234 -15.04 3.82 4.04
N THR A 235 -15.43 4.42 5.14
CA THR A 235 -16.85 4.68 5.41
C THR A 235 -17.34 5.82 4.51
N LYS A 236 -18.59 5.75 4.05
CA LYS A 236 -19.17 6.79 3.18
C LYS A 236 -19.23 8.16 3.87
N SER A 237 -19.60 8.19 5.15
CA SER A 237 -19.68 9.46 5.89
C SER A 237 -18.31 10.02 6.26
N GLY A 238 -17.27 9.18 6.31
CA GLY A 238 -15.92 9.55 6.73
C GLY A 238 -15.78 9.94 8.20
N ALA A 239 -16.84 9.78 9.02
CA ALA A 239 -16.86 10.23 10.41
C ALA A 239 -17.78 9.37 11.32
N THR A 240 -17.82 8.06 11.08
CA THR A 240 -18.65 7.14 11.88
C THR A 240 -18.03 6.83 13.24
N GLY A 241 -16.71 6.89 13.33
CA GLY A 241 -15.96 6.42 14.51
C GLY A 241 -16.02 4.89 14.71
N LYS A 242 -16.58 4.13 13.74
CA LYS A 242 -16.65 2.68 13.77
C LYS A 242 -15.46 2.05 13.04
N SER A 243 -15.11 0.83 13.43
CA SER A 243 -14.26 -0.02 12.58
C SER A 243 -15.00 -0.38 11.28
N VAL A 244 -14.31 -0.39 10.15
CA VAL A 244 -14.90 -0.81 8.86
C VAL A 244 -15.42 -2.24 8.90
N ALA A 245 -14.85 -3.11 9.74
CA ALA A 245 -15.35 -4.47 9.95
C ALA A 245 -16.72 -4.54 10.66
N GLU A 246 -17.11 -3.47 11.35
CA GLU A 246 -18.40 -3.35 12.06
C GLU A 246 -19.46 -2.62 11.23
N CYS A 247 -19.10 -2.10 10.06
CA CYS A 247 -19.99 -1.36 9.19
C CYS A 247 -20.81 -2.31 8.29
N SER A 248 -22.02 -1.88 7.93
CA SER A 248 -22.79 -2.53 6.87
C SER A 248 -22.27 -2.14 5.48
N ALA A 249 -22.68 -2.85 4.44
CA ALA A 249 -22.28 -2.54 3.08
C ALA A 249 -22.75 -1.14 2.64
N GLU A 250 -23.90 -0.68 3.15
CA GLU A 250 -24.45 0.65 2.86
C GLU A 250 -23.62 1.77 3.53
N GLU A 251 -22.92 1.48 4.61
CA GLU A 251 -22.04 2.42 5.30
C GLU A 251 -20.65 2.50 4.67
N LEU A 252 -20.28 1.55 3.78
CA LEU A 252 -18.96 1.44 3.19
C LEU A 252 -18.96 1.81 1.71
N GLN A 253 -17.79 2.24 1.25
CA GLN A 253 -17.48 2.39 -0.17
C GLN A 253 -16.04 1.95 -0.43
N CYS A 254 -15.83 1.30 -1.57
CA CYS A 254 -14.50 0.96 -2.07
C CYS A 254 -14.45 1.08 -3.59
N ALA A 255 -13.29 1.44 -4.12
CA ALA A 255 -13.01 1.54 -5.55
C ALA A 255 -11.50 1.50 -5.80
N ALA A 256 -11.10 1.35 -7.04
CA ALA A 256 -9.70 1.51 -7.42
C ALA A 256 -9.58 2.55 -8.53
N PHE A 257 -8.65 3.51 -8.34
CA PHE A 257 -8.10 4.31 -9.42
C PHE A 257 -7.00 3.53 -10.12
N VAL A 258 -7.01 3.49 -11.43
CA VAL A 258 -6.00 2.85 -12.26
C VAL A 258 -5.49 3.83 -13.30
N ILE A 259 -4.17 4.10 -13.30
CA ILE A 259 -3.54 5.06 -14.20
C ILE A 259 -2.45 4.36 -15.01
N SER A 260 -2.58 4.36 -16.33
CA SER A 260 -1.53 3.89 -17.23
C SER A 260 -0.25 4.70 -17.01
N HIS A 261 0.91 4.02 -16.97
CA HIS A 261 2.20 4.73 -16.88
C HIS A 261 2.47 5.59 -18.11
N GLU A 262 1.78 5.30 -19.24
CA GLU A 262 1.84 6.11 -20.49
C GLU A 262 0.83 7.26 -20.52
N GLN A 263 0.15 7.54 -19.38
CA GLN A 263 -0.80 8.66 -19.29
C GLN A 263 -0.07 10.01 -19.44
N GLN A 264 -0.76 10.98 -20.02
CA GLN A 264 -0.17 12.27 -20.36
C GLN A 264 -0.14 13.21 -19.15
N LYS A 265 0.85 14.12 -19.15
CA LYS A 265 0.90 15.24 -18.21
C LYS A 265 -0.37 16.09 -18.33
N GLY A 266 -0.90 16.53 -17.20
CA GLY A 266 -2.14 17.31 -17.12
C GLY A 266 -3.40 16.48 -16.98
N HIS A 267 -3.29 15.14 -16.98
CA HIS A 267 -4.42 14.28 -16.70
C HIS A 267 -4.87 14.43 -15.23
N GLU A 268 -6.12 14.82 -15.05
CA GLU A 268 -6.79 14.87 -13.75
C GLU A 268 -7.62 13.59 -13.56
N PRO A 269 -7.82 13.10 -12.32
CA PRO A 269 -8.66 11.93 -12.06
C PRO A 269 -10.06 12.08 -12.65
N GLN A 270 -10.50 11.06 -13.38
CA GLN A 270 -11.80 11.00 -14.05
C GLN A 270 -12.55 9.71 -13.70
N ALA A 271 -13.84 9.67 -14.01
CA ALA A 271 -14.65 8.48 -13.80
C ALA A 271 -14.12 7.23 -14.54
N GLU A 272 -13.50 7.45 -15.69
CA GLU A 272 -12.89 6.43 -16.54
C GLU A 272 -11.63 5.81 -15.94
N ASP A 273 -11.02 6.45 -14.94
CA ASP A 273 -9.89 5.91 -14.18
C ASP A 273 -10.32 4.97 -13.05
N LEU A 274 -11.62 4.92 -12.76
CA LEU A 274 -12.17 4.14 -11.67
C LEU A 274 -12.67 2.78 -12.14
N ILE A 275 -12.31 1.74 -11.39
CA ILE A 275 -12.81 0.38 -11.53
C ILE A 275 -13.30 -0.17 -10.18
N THR A 276 -14.11 -1.23 -10.22
CA THR A 276 -14.48 -1.96 -9.01
C THR A 276 -13.27 -2.68 -8.42
N ILE A 277 -13.30 -2.93 -7.11
CA ILE A 277 -12.27 -3.76 -6.45
C ILE A 277 -12.24 -5.17 -7.05
N GLU A 278 -13.40 -5.78 -7.35
CA GLU A 278 -13.44 -7.08 -8.03
C GLU A 278 -12.73 -7.08 -9.40
N ALA A 279 -12.85 -5.98 -10.16
CA ALA A 279 -12.13 -5.85 -11.43
C ALA A 279 -10.62 -5.77 -11.22
N LEU A 280 -10.17 -5.04 -10.19
CA LEU A 280 -8.77 -4.96 -9.83
C LEU A 280 -8.22 -6.32 -9.36
N GLU A 281 -9.00 -7.07 -8.55
CA GLU A 281 -8.66 -8.43 -8.10
C GLU A 281 -8.42 -9.37 -9.28
N ARG A 282 -9.32 -9.34 -10.27
CA ARG A 282 -9.14 -10.15 -11.51
C ARG A 282 -7.92 -9.74 -12.32
N LEU A 283 -7.56 -8.46 -12.29
CA LEU A 283 -6.42 -7.94 -13.04
C LEU A 283 -5.09 -8.31 -12.38
N THR A 284 -5.02 -8.17 -11.05
CA THR A 284 -3.76 -8.27 -10.29
C THR A 284 -3.50 -9.63 -9.67
N GLY A 285 -4.54 -10.45 -9.48
CA GLY A 285 -4.45 -11.74 -8.80
C GLY A 285 -4.41 -11.65 -7.27
N PHE A 286 -4.49 -10.43 -6.69
CA PHE A 286 -4.61 -10.25 -5.24
C PHE A 286 -6.07 -10.09 -4.85
N THR A 287 -6.39 -10.37 -3.57
CA THR A 287 -7.64 -9.97 -2.95
C THR A 287 -7.40 -8.75 -2.07
N TYR A 288 -8.35 -7.82 -2.07
CA TYR A 288 -8.28 -6.58 -1.31
C TYR A 288 -9.41 -6.52 -0.29
N PHE A 289 -9.10 -5.99 0.91
CA PHE A 289 -10.10 -5.78 1.97
C PHE A 289 -10.87 -7.05 2.38
N ASP A 290 -10.20 -8.18 2.29
CA ASP A 290 -10.82 -9.50 2.51
C ASP A 290 -11.27 -9.70 3.96
N ASN A 291 -10.63 -9.02 4.90
CA ASN A 291 -11.01 -9.01 6.31
C ASN A 291 -12.07 -7.95 6.67
N VAL A 292 -12.72 -7.34 5.67
CA VAL A 292 -13.88 -6.47 5.83
C VAL A 292 -15.10 -7.16 5.22
N PRO A 293 -15.92 -7.88 6.01
CA PRO A 293 -16.93 -8.80 5.49
C PRO A 293 -17.96 -8.16 4.56
N ASN A 294 -18.25 -6.88 4.77
CA ASN A 294 -19.28 -6.14 4.03
C ASN A 294 -18.68 -5.14 3.03
N ALA A 295 -17.39 -5.24 2.68
CA ALA A 295 -16.80 -4.38 1.66
C ALA A 295 -17.53 -4.53 0.31
N PRO A 296 -18.10 -3.45 -0.27
CA PRO A 296 -18.93 -3.54 -1.48
C PRO A 296 -18.06 -3.61 -2.74
N LYS A 297 -17.23 -4.66 -2.87
CA LYS A 297 -16.18 -4.81 -3.88
C LYS A 297 -16.67 -4.78 -5.33
N GLY A 298 -17.91 -5.21 -5.59
CA GLY A 298 -18.52 -5.23 -6.93
C GLY A 298 -19.32 -3.97 -7.28
N VAL A 299 -19.40 -3.00 -6.38
CA VAL A 299 -20.19 -1.78 -6.55
C VAL A 299 -19.27 -0.59 -6.81
N LEU A 300 -19.54 0.16 -7.87
CA LEU A 300 -18.82 1.39 -8.20
C LEU A 300 -19.80 2.55 -8.33
N ASN A 301 -19.61 3.56 -7.50
CA ASN A 301 -20.26 4.86 -7.64
C ASN A 301 -19.16 5.91 -7.79
N THR A 302 -18.89 6.33 -9.01
CA THR A 302 -17.76 7.25 -9.32
C THR A 302 -17.90 8.60 -8.64
N GLY A 303 -19.12 9.08 -8.42
CA GLY A 303 -19.39 10.35 -7.74
C GLY A 303 -19.01 10.37 -6.24
N ASP A 304 -18.76 9.21 -5.63
CA ASP A 304 -18.27 9.13 -4.24
C ASP A 304 -16.76 9.35 -4.14
N TRP A 305 -16.06 9.36 -5.28
CA TRP A 305 -14.61 9.35 -5.38
C TRP A 305 -14.01 10.52 -6.18
N LEU A 306 -14.84 11.39 -6.79
CA LEU A 306 -14.43 12.53 -7.63
C LEU A 306 -14.91 13.87 -7.08
#